data_c82fff2b212f23eb6ca00f523efa6dfd
#
_entry.id   c82fff2b212f23eb6ca00f523efa6dfd
#
_cell.length_a   1.000
_cell.length_b   1.000
_cell.length_c   1.000
_cell.angle_alpha   90.00
_cell.angle_beta   90.00
_cell.angle_gamma   90.00
#
_symmetry.space_group_name_H-M   'P 1'
#
loop_
_entity.id
_entity.type
_entity.pdbx_description
1 polymer ?
#
loop_
_entity_poly.entity_id
_entity_poly.type
_entity_poly.pdbx_seq_one_letter_code
_entity_poly.pdbx_strand_id
1 'polypeptide(L)'
;MEAVVSGCALVAAADGSVDASEKQKMAAFLERSDELKHFDIRQVIEVFNKAVGDFEFDHAIGKANALQTVGKVRGKEDQARVIVRVVCAIGAADGDFDADEKAVVREIALELGLKPEEFDL
;
A
#
# COMPACT_ATOMS: atom_id res chain seq x y z
N MET A 1 5.10 -7.31 -7.20
CA MET A 1 3.65 -7.33 -6.99
C MET A 1 3.31 -7.29 -5.49
N GLU A 2 3.87 -8.19 -4.67
CA GLU A 2 3.55 -8.22 -3.24
C GLU A 2 3.87 -6.91 -2.50
N ALA A 3 4.98 -6.26 -2.84
CA ALA A 3 5.36 -5.01 -2.20
C ALA A 3 4.36 -3.89 -2.48
N VAL A 4 3.90 -3.76 -3.73
CA VAL A 4 2.89 -2.77 -4.11
C VAL A 4 1.58 -3.02 -3.35
N VAL A 5 1.12 -4.26 -3.36
CA VAL A 5 -0.15 -4.63 -2.72
C VAL A 5 -0.08 -4.45 -1.21
N SER A 6 1.04 -4.81 -0.59
CA SER A 6 1.24 -4.59 0.84
C SER A 6 1.25 -3.09 1.20
N GLY A 7 1.85 -2.27 0.33
CA GLY A 7 1.79 -0.81 0.48
C GLY A 7 0.36 -0.29 0.42
N CYS A 8 -0.45 -0.83 -0.50
CA CYS A 8 -1.87 -0.48 -0.61
C CYS A 8 -2.65 -0.86 0.66
N ALA A 9 -2.36 -2.03 1.22
CA ALA A 9 -3.00 -2.47 2.46
C ALA A 9 -2.62 -1.55 3.63
N LEU A 10 -1.36 -1.11 3.69
CA LEU A 10 -0.90 -0.16 4.71
C LEU A 10 -1.69 1.15 4.66
N VAL A 11 -1.88 1.71 3.47
CA VAL A 11 -2.64 2.94 3.29
C VAL A 11 -4.11 2.74 3.68
N ALA A 12 -4.70 1.62 3.24
CA ALA A 12 -6.09 1.31 3.57
C ALA A 12 -6.30 1.16 5.08
N ALA A 13 -5.32 0.63 5.80
CA ALA A 13 -5.41 0.42 7.25
C ALA A 13 -4.91 1.60 8.08
N ALA A 14 -4.56 2.73 7.45
CA ALA A 14 -3.93 3.87 8.11
C ALA A 14 -4.77 4.45 9.25
N ASP A 15 -6.09 4.38 9.15
CA ASP A 15 -7.02 4.87 10.18
C ASP A 15 -7.37 3.83 11.25
N GLY A 16 -6.71 2.67 11.22
CA GLY A 16 -6.88 1.61 12.21
C GLY A 16 -7.71 0.42 11.77
N SER A 17 -8.51 0.55 10.71
CA SER A 17 -9.35 -0.56 10.24
C SER A 17 -9.65 -0.43 8.76
N VAL A 18 -9.95 -1.57 8.12
CA VAL A 18 -10.35 -1.63 6.71
C VAL A 18 -11.72 -2.31 6.66
N ASP A 19 -12.76 -1.55 6.30
CA ASP A 19 -14.10 -2.10 6.17
C ASP A 19 -14.32 -2.74 4.79
N ALA A 20 -15.48 -3.40 4.61
CA ALA A 20 -15.79 -4.10 3.36
C ALA A 20 -15.85 -3.15 2.16
N SER A 21 -16.36 -1.93 2.35
CA SER A 21 -16.44 -0.91 1.30
C SER A 21 -15.04 -0.48 0.85
N GLU A 22 -14.13 -0.26 1.78
CA GLU A 22 -12.74 0.10 1.47
C GLU A 22 -12.02 -1.02 0.73
N LYS A 23 -12.24 -2.28 1.15
CA LYS A 23 -11.69 -3.45 0.45
C LYS A 23 -12.15 -3.51 -0.99
N GLN A 24 -13.44 -3.26 -1.24
CA GLN A 24 -14.00 -3.29 -2.59
C GLN A 24 -13.42 -2.18 -3.46
N LYS A 25 -13.30 -0.97 -2.93
CA LYS A 25 -12.71 0.17 -3.65
C LYS A 25 -11.26 -0.11 -4.00
N MET A 26 -10.51 -0.65 -3.04
CA MET A 26 -9.11 -0.97 -3.24
C MET A 26 -8.93 -2.05 -4.30
N ALA A 27 -9.74 -3.12 -4.24
CA ALA A 27 -9.71 -4.18 -5.25
C ALA A 27 -10.00 -3.63 -6.64
N ALA A 28 -11.01 -2.76 -6.78
CA ALA A 28 -11.34 -2.12 -8.05
C ALA A 28 -10.18 -1.25 -8.57
N PHE A 29 -9.51 -0.52 -7.67
CA PHE A 29 -8.35 0.28 -8.05
C PHE A 29 -7.21 -0.61 -8.54
N LEU A 30 -6.93 -1.70 -7.83
CA LEU A 30 -5.85 -2.63 -8.20
C LEU A 30 -6.12 -3.28 -9.56
N GLU A 31 -7.38 -3.60 -9.87
CA GLU A 31 -7.76 -4.15 -11.17
C GLU A 31 -7.46 -3.19 -12.32
N ARG A 32 -7.55 -1.89 -12.07
CA ARG A 32 -7.33 -0.84 -13.07
C ARG A 32 -5.90 -0.35 -13.13
N SER A 33 -5.06 -0.79 -12.20
CA SER A 33 -3.68 -0.31 -12.12
C SER A 33 -2.84 -0.87 -13.27
N ASP A 34 -2.23 0.02 -14.07
CA ASP A 34 -1.35 -0.37 -15.16
C ASP A 34 -0.14 -1.15 -14.65
N GLU A 35 0.34 -0.85 -13.45
CA GLU A 35 1.48 -1.51 -12.85
C GLU A 35 1.19 -2.97 -12.50
N LEU A 36 -0.08 -3.32 -12.30
CA LEU A 36 -0.50 -4.64 -11.86
C LEU A 36 -1.25 -5.43 -12.92
N LYS A 37 -1.53 -4.84 -14.09
CA LYS A 37 -2.34 -5.49 -15.13
C LYS A 37 -1.74 -6.78 -15.70
N HIS A 38 -0.42 -6.98 -15.55
CA HIS A 38 0.28 -8.17 -16.02
C HIS A 38 0.18 -9.35 -15.05
N PHE A 39 -0.37 -9.13 -13.86
CA PHE A 39 -0.51 -10.17 -12.84
C PHE A 39 -1.94 -10.70 -12.83
N ASP A 40 -2.10 -11.95 -12.40
CA ASP A 40 -3.44 -12.54 -12.20
C ASP A 40 -4.14 -11.76 -11.08
N ILE A 41 -5.28 -11.15 -11.39
CA ILE A 41 -6.02 -10.35 -10.41
C ILE A 41 -6.40 -11.17 -9.17
N ARG A 42 -6.63 -12.47 -9.31
CA ARG A 42 -6.94 -13.31 -8.16
C ARG A 42 -5.77 -13.40 -7.20
N GLN A 43 -4.54 -13.47 -7.71
CA GLN A 43 -3.33 -13.46 -6.88
C GLN A 43 -3.14 -12.11 -6.19
N VAL A 44 -3.41 -11.02 -6.89
CA VAL A 44 -3.33 -9.67 -6.33
C VAL A 44 -4.31 -9.52 -5.16
N ILE A 45 -5.55 -9.96 -5.34
CA ILE A 45 -6.57 -9.89 -4.31
C ILE A 45 -6.22 -10.79 -3.11
N GLU A 46 -5.68 -11.99 -3.36
CA GLU A 46 -5.23 -12.88 -2.28
C GLU A 46 -4.15 -12.23 -1.41
N VAL A 47 -3.16 -11.61 -2.03
CA VAL A 47 -2.09 -10.91 -1.30
C VAL A 47 -2.68 -9.76 -0.49
N PHE A 48 -3.58 -9.00 -1.07
CA PHE A 48 -4.25 -7.89 -0.40
C PHE A 48 -5.06 -8.37 0.80
N ASN A 49 -5.87 -9.42 0.62
CA ASN A 49 -6.70 -9.97 1.69
C ASN A 49 -5.85 -10.55 2.83
N LYS A 50 -4.73 -11.18 2.49
CA LYS A 50 -3.80 -11.68 3.50
C LYS A 50 -3.22 -10.55 4.33
N ALA A 51 -2.77 -9.48 3.68
CA ALA A 51 -2.20 -8.32 4.35
C ALA A 51 -3.24 -7.66 5.27
N VAL A 52 -4.47 -7.48 4.77
CA VAL A 52 -5.57 -6.92 5.56
C VAL A 52 -5.92 -7.84 6.73
N GLY A 53 -5.93 -9.16 6.52
CA GLY A 53 -6.17 -10.13 7.57
C GLY A 53 -5.15 -10.05 8.71
N ASP A 54 -3.89 -9.81 8.39
CA ASP A 54 -2.84 -9.60 9.39
C ASP A 54 -3.15 -8.36 10.25
N PHE A 55 -3.62 -7.27 9.64
CA PHE A 55 -4.03 -6.07 10.37
C PHE A 55 -5.25 -6.33 11.27
N GLU A 56 -6.21 -7.12 10.80
CA GLU A 56 -7.39 -7.47 11.57
C GLU A 56 -7.05 -8.32 12.77
N PHE A 57 -6.06 -9.20 12.65
CA PHE A 57 -5.56 -10.02 13.75
C PHE A 57 -4.86 -9.16 14.79
N ASP A 58 -3.92 -8.31 14.36
CA ASP A 58 -3.20 -7.36 15.23
C ASP A 58 -2.62 -6.26 14.35
N HIS A 59 -3.03 -5.02 14.60
CA HIS A 59 -2.62 -3.89 13.77
C HIS A 59 -1.10 -3.73 13.70
N ALA A 60 -0.41 -3.85 14.83
CA ALA A 60 1.04 -3.69 14.90
C ALA A 60 1.76 -4.81 14.13
N ILE A 61 1.28 -6.04 14.25
CA ILE A 61 1.84 -7.19 13.53
C ILE A 61 1.61 -7.03 12.02
N GLY A 62 0.40 -6.66 11.62
CA GLY A 62 0.07 -6.42 10.22
C GLY A 62 0.93 -5.33 9.60
N LYS A 63 1.12 -4.23 10.33
CA LYS A 63 1.96 -3.12 9.89
C LYS A 63 3.41 -3.56 9.71
N ALA A 64 3.96 -4.29 10.69
CA ALA A 64 5.34 -4.79 10.62
C ALA A 64 5.54 -5.72 9.42
N ASN A 65 4.61 -6.67 9.22
CA ASN A 65 4.68 -7.62 8.11
C ASN A 65 4.60 -6.92 6.75
N ALA A 66 3.68 -5.97 6.61
CA ALA A 66 3.50 -5.23 5.37
C ALA A 66 4.71 -4.35 5.05
N LEU A 67 5.27 -3.66 6.05
CA LEU A 67 6.47 -2.85 5.86
C LEU A 67 7.67 -3.72 5.49
N GLN A 68 7.80 -4.90 6.08
CA GLN A 68 8.86 -5.84 5.73
C GLN A 68 8.75 -6.27 4.27
N THR A 69 7.55 -6.56 3.80
CA THR A 69 7.30 -6.95 2.41
C THR A 69 7.62 -5.79 1.46
N VAL A 70 7.20 -4.57 1.79
CA VAL A 70 7.54 -3.38 1.01
C VAL A 70 9.05 -3.19 0.96
N GLY A 71 9.74 -3.38 2.08
CA GLY A 71 11.18 -3.21 2.18
C GLY A 71 12.01 -4.15 1.33
N LYS A 72 11.42 -5.24 0.83
CA LYS A 72 12.13 -6.19 -0.06
C LYS A 72 12.60 -5.55 -1.36
N VAL A 73 11.97 -4.47 -1.80
CA VAL A 73 12.39 -3.75 -3.01
C VAL A 73 13.30 -2.55 -2.72
N ARG A 74 13.70 -2.38 -1.47
CA ARG A 74 14.69 -1.36 -1.12
C ARG A 74 15.97 -1.58 -1.92
N GLY A 75 16.49 -0.51 -2.52
CA GLY A 75 17.66 -0.61 -3.40
C GLY A 75 17.33 -0.79 -4.88
N LYS A 76 16.07 -1.12 -5.18
CA LYS A 76 15.56 -1.16 -6.56
C LYS A 76 14.77 0.13 -6.79
N GLU A 77 15.50 1.21 -7.06
CA GLU A 77 14.97 2.57 -7.02
C GLU A 77 13.75 2.79 -7.91
N ASP A 78 13.77 2.26 -9.14
CA ASP A 78 12.65 2.41 -10.06
C ASP A 78 11.37 1.76 -9.53
N GLN A 79 11.49 0.55 -9.00
CA GLN A 79 10.37 -0.17 -8.42
C GLN A 79 9.87 0.51 -7.15
N ALA A 80 10.79 0.98 -6.32
CA ALA A 80 10.46 1.68 -5.08
C ALA A 80 9.66 2.96 -5.36
N ARG A 81 10.06 3.74 -6.37
CA ARG A 81 9.36 4.97 -6.76
C ARG A 81 7.95 4.67 -7.29
N VAL A 82 7.80 3.59 -8.05
CA VAL A 82 6.47 3.16 -8.52
C VAL A 82 5.56 2.86 -7.34
N ILE A 83 6.06 2.16 -6.33
CA ILE A 83 5.25 1.84 -5.14
C ILE A 83 4.75 3.11 -4.46
N VAL A 84 5.62 4.09 -4.23
CA VAL A 84 5.22 5.34 -3.59
C VAL A 84 4.17 6.07 -4.42
N ARG A 85 4.36 6.13 -5.74
CA ARG A 85 3.38 6.77 -6.63
C ARG A 85 2.02 6.09 -6.59
N VAL A 86 2.00 4.75 -6.59
CA VAL A 86 0.76 3.98 -6.55
C VAL A 86 0.03 4.23 -5.22
N VAL A 87 0.74 4.15 -4.09
CA VAL A 87 0.09 4.36 -2.79
C VAL A 87 -0.38 5.80 -2.60
N CYS A 88 0.32 6.77 -3.15
CA CYS A 88 -0.14 8.17 -3.17
C CYS A 88 -1.42 8.31 -3.99
N ALA A 89 -1.48 7.67 -5.17
CA ALA A 89 -2.66 7.70 -6.02
C ALA A 89 -3.87 7.08 -5.33
N ILE A 90 -3.66 5.99 -4.61
CA ILE A 90 -4.72 5.34 -3.84
C ILE A 90 -5.23 6.25 -2.74
N GLY A 91 -4.33 6.86 -1.98
CA GLY A 91 -4.71 7.81 -0.92
C GLY A 91 -5.51 8.99 -1.47
N ALA A 92 -5.12 9.49 -2.64
CA ALA A 92 -5.79 10.62 -3.28
C ALA A 92 -7.11 10.23 -3.96
N ALA A 93 -7.30 8.96 -4.31
CA ALA A 93 -8.47 8.50 -5.05
C ALA A 93 -9.78 8.70 -4.29
N ASP A 94 -9.75 8.67 -2.96
CA ASP A 94 -10.91 8.89 -2.12
C ASP A 94 -11.23 10.39 -1.95
N GLY A 95 -10.44 11.26 -2.53
CA GLY A 95 -10.60 12.71 -2.41
C GLY A 95 -10.17 13.29 -1.07
N ASP A 96 -9.68 12.45 -0.17
CA ASP A 96 -9.26 12.86 1.18
C ASP A 96 -7.97 12.12 1.57
N PHE A 97 -6.85 12.70 1.15
CA PHE A 97 -5.54 12.17 1.52
C PHE A 97 -5.16 12.78 2.86
N ASP A 98 -5.67 12.17 3.94
CA ASP A 98 -5.58 12.73 5.28
C ASP A 98 -4.19 12.58 5.91
N ALA A 99 -4.03 13.13 7.12
CA ALA A 99 -2.75 13.13 7.83
C ALA A 99 -2.28 11.72 8.19
N ASP A 100 -3.21 10.82 8.54
CA ASP A 100 -2.88 9.43 8.89
C ASP A 100 -2.37 8.67 7.68
N GLU A 101 -3.02 8.85 6.52
CA GLU A 101 -2.61 8.24 5.27
C GLU A 101 -1.24 8.77 4.82
N LYS A 102 -1.04 10.09 4.91
CA LYS A 102 0.25 10.70 4.57
C LYS A 102 1.37 10.18 5.46
N ALA A 103 1.11 10.00 6.76
CA ALA A 103 2.09 9.47 7.68
C ALA A 103 2.52 8.05 7.29
N VAL A 104 1.56 7.21 6.88
CA VAL A 104 1.85 5.84 6.43
C VAL A 104 2.65 5.84 5.13
N VAL A 105 2.29 6.68 4.16
CA VAL A 105 3.04 6.78 2.90
C VAL A 105 4.47 7.28 3.16
N ARG A 106 4.64 8.18 4.10
CA ARG A 106 5.97 8.63 4.54
C ARG A 106 6.80 7.46 5.08
N GLU A 107 6.21 6.63 5.93
CA GLU A 107 6.87 5.44 6.45
C GLU A 107 7.27 4.47 5.33
N ILE A 108 6.39 4.28 4.34
CA ILE A 108 6.68 3.45 3.18
C ILE A 108 7.88 3.99 2.41
N ALA A 109 7.91 5.29 2.13
CA ALA A 109 9.02 5.92 1.43
C ALA A 109 10.34 5.73 2.18
N LEU A 110 10.34 5.93 3.49
CA LEU A 110 11.52 5.76 4.33
C LEU A 110 11.98 4.31 4.35
N GLU A 111 11.06 3.36 4.43
CA GLU A 111 11.38 1.92 4.39
C GLU A 111 12.04 1.54 3.06
N LEU A 112 11.67 2.22 1.98
CA LEU A 112 12.25 2.00 0.66
C LEU A 112 13.56 2.75 0.44
N GLY A 113 14.01 3.54 1.42
CA GLY A 113 15.22 4.33 1.30
C GLY A 113 15.06 5.58 0.46
N LEU A 114 13.83 6.04 0.26
CA LEU A 114 13.52 7.24 -0.50
C LEU A 114 13.25 8.43 0.43
N LYS A 115 13.34 9.64 -0.14
CA LYS A 115 13.04 10.87 0.60
C LYS A 115 11.58 11.23 0.43
N PRO A 116 10.78 11.30 1.52
CA PRO A 116 9.37 11.66 1.40
C PRO A 116 9.14 13.01 0.71
N GLU A 117 10.06 13.96 0.88
CA GLU A 117 9.96 15.31 0.29
C GLU A 117 9.86 15.27 -1.24
N GLU A 118 10.44 14.26 -1.89
CA GLU A 118 10.36 14.11 -3.34
C GLU A 118 8.93 13.87 -3.83
N PHE A 119 8.04 13.46 -2.93
CA PHE A 119 6.65 13.12 -3.25
C PHE A 119 5.66 14.07 -2.57
N ASP A 120 6.12 15.22 -2.11
CA ASP A 120 5.30 16.21 -1.39
C ASP A 120 4.70 15.67 -0.08
N LEU A 121 5.46 14.85 0.60
CA LEU A 121 5.02 14.21 1.85
C LEU A 121 5.66 14.85 3.09
#